data_126009aa52d461af13883d917457baf5
#
_entry.id   126009aa52d461af13883d917457baf5
#
_cell.length_a   1.000
_cell.length_b   1.000
_cell.length_c   1.000
_cell.angle_alpha   90.00
_cell.angle_beta   90.00
_cell.angle_gamma   90.00
#
_symmetry.space_group_name_H-M   'P 1'
#
loop_
_entity.id
_entity.type
_entity.pdbx_description
1 polymer ?
#
loop_
_entity_poly.entity_id
_entity_poly.type
_entity_poly.pdbx_seq_one_letter_code
_entity_poly.pdbx_strand_id
1 'polypeptide(L)'
;MPTNLTFDRTKQRALPIWLVILTALLIIARVVSTKYPVTSETDVVRKNQKTLVHWTPISLASAAALRSHRPILYEFSAEWCGPCHLLEREVFMDRALAAKINNRYIAVQVVDRQREDGHNEPAVQELIDRYNVNAFPTVVIAASDGKPRDKGVGYGGRDQFAAFIDRVR
;
A
#
# COMPACT_ATOMS: atom_id res chain seq x y z
N MET A 1 82.14 -11.78 7.90
CA MET A 1 81.12 -12.80 8.30
C MET A 1 79.74 -12.23 8.10
N PRO A 2 78.96 -12.65 7.07
CA PRO A 2 77.60 -12.17 6.92
C PRO A 2 76.63 -13.23 7.52
N THR A 3 75.83 -12.80 8.48
CA THR A 3 74.78 -13.58 9.07
C THR A 3 73.55 -13.60 8.14
N ASN A 4 73.24 -14.74 7.54
CA ASN A 4 72.05 -14.97 6.75
C ASN A 4 70.82 -15.04 7.66
N LEU A 5 69.95 -14.07 7.61
CA LEU A 5 68.61 -14.13 8.15
C LEU A 5 67.71 -14.81 7.13
N THR A 6 67.50 -16.10 7.29
CA THR A 6 66.48 -16.83 6.56
C THR A 6 65.10 -16.46 7.10
N PHE A 7 64.36 -15.74 6.31
CA PHE A 7 62.95 -15.45 6.58
C PHE A 7 62.10 -16.71 6.33
N ASP A 8 61.66 -17.34 7.40
CA ASP A 8 60.79 -18.52 7.35
C ASP A 8 59.37 -18.16 6.86
N ARG A 9 59.08 -18.51 5.63
CA ARG A 9 57.85 -18.20 4.91
C ARG A 9 56.75 -19.26 5.08
N THR A 10 56.81 -20.12 6.09
CA THR A 10 55.93 -21.28 6.22
C THR A 10 55.05 -21.25 7.46
N LYS A 11 54.21 -20.24 7.62
CA LYS A 11 53.02 -20.36 8.49
C LYS A 11 51.91 -19.38 8.12
N GLN A 12 51.55 -19.28 6.84
CA GLN A 12 50.27 -18.73 6.48
C GLN A 12 49.23 -19.84 6.76
N ARG A 13 48.58 -19.72 7.93
CA ARG A 13 47.37 -20.54 8.20
C ARG A 13 46.30 -20.06 7.22
N ALA A 14 46.15 -20.78 6.13
CA ALA A 14 45.02 -20.60 5.21
C ALA A 14 43.73 -20.67 6.02
N LEU A 15 42.99 -19.59 6.04
CA LEU A 15 41.64 -19.59 6.65
C LEU A 15 40.82 -20.67 5.97
N PRO A 16 40.15 -21.54 6.73
CA PRO A 16 39.41 -22.64 6.15
C PRO A 16 38.30 -22.06 5.24
N ILE A 17 38.23 -22.58 4.01
CA ILE A 17 37.33 -22.12 2.94
C ILE A 17 35.87 -21.97 3.40
N TRP A 18 35.43 -22.78 4.35
CA TRP A 18 34.08 -22.69 4.90
C TRP A 18 33.83 -21.37 5.66
N LEU A 19 34.84 -20.79 6.33
CA LEU A 19 34.72 -19.47 6.97
C LEU A 19 34.59 -18.37 5.95
N VAL A 20 35.30 -18.45 4.82
CA VAL A 20 35.19 -17.46 3.73
C VAL A 20 33.80 -17.54 3.08
N ILE A 21 33.27 -18.74 2.90
CA ILE A 21 31.91 -18.95 2.37
C ILE A 21 30.87 -18.41 3.35
N LEU A 22 31.02 -18.68 4.64
CA LEU A 22 30.09 -18.21 5.67
C LEU A 22 30.06 -16.68 5.76
N THR A 23 31.23 -16.02 5.72
CA THR A 23 31.30 -14.54 5.71
C THR A 23 30.71 -13.95 4.44
N ALA A 24 30.95 -14.56 3.27
CA ALA A 24 30.37 -14.13 2.02
C ALA A 24 28.82 -14.26 2.04
N LEU A 25 28.28 -15.36 2.56
CA LEU A 25 26.84 -15.55 2.72
C LEU A 25 26.21 -14.52 3.68
N LEU A 26 26.88 -14.21 4.80
CA LEU A 26 26.43 -13.19 5.74
C LEU A 26 26.44 -11.78 5.12
N ILE A 27 27.45 -11.46 4.33
CA ILE A 27 27.52 -10.17 3.61
C ILE A 27 26.42 -10.08 2.57
N ILE A 28 26.19 -11.15 1.78
CA ILE A 28 25.11 -11.21 0.78
C ILE A 28 23.74 -11.06 1.47
N ALA A 29 23.53 -11.78 2.57
CA ALA A 29 22.27 -11.67 3.34
C ALA A 29 22.05 -10.23 3.86
N ARG A 30 23.10 -9.57 4.33
CA ARG A 30 23.04 -8.15 4.76
C ARG A 30 22.74 -7.20 3.60
N VAL A 31 23.40 -7.38 2.45
CA VAL A 31 23.22 -6.53 1.27
C VAL A 31 21.82 -6.72 0.68
N VAL A 32 21.31 -7.96 0.64
CA VAL A 32 19.94 -8.25 0.20
C VAL A 32 18.91 -7.63 1.15
N SER A 33 19.11 -7.74 2.47
CA SER A 33 18.19 -7.14 3.45
C SER A 33 18.16 -5.61 3.42
N THR A 34 19.28 -4.96 3.02
CA THR A 34 19.32 -3.48 2.90
C THR A 34 18.79 -2.97 1.56
N LYS A 35 18.94 -3.74 0.47
CA LYS A 35 18.43 -3.33 -0.85
C LYS A 35 16.93 -3.66 -1.05
N TYR A 36 16.43 -4.63 -0.33
CA TYR A 36 15.01 -5.02 -0.35
C TYR A 36 14.47 -4.99 1.08
N PRO A 37 14.20 -3.79 1.65
CA PRO A 37 13.47 -3.74 2.90
C PRO A 37 12.15 -4.45 2.65
N VAL A 38 11.96 -5.59 3.30
CA VAL A 38 10.64 -6.23 3.41
C VAL A 38 9.85 -5.27 4.29
N THR A 39 9.21 -4.27 3.66
CA THR A 39 8.16 -3.49 4.31
C THR A 39 7.09 -4.51 4.67
N SER A 40 7.04 -4.88 5.94
CA SER A 40 6.05 -5.82 6.42
C SER A 40 4.68 -5.20 6.13
N GLU A 41 3.78 -5.99 5.57
CA GLU A 41 2.38 -5.63 5.30
C GLU A 41 1.71 -4.96 6.51
N THR A 42 2.22 -5.23 7.72
CA THR A 42 1.86 -4.60 8.99
C THR A 42 2.23 -3.12 9.09
N ASP A 43 3.28 -2.63 8.42
CA ASP A 43 3.68 -1.21 8.46
C ASP A 43 2.80 -0.36 7.55
N VAL A 44 2.37 -0.90 6.41
CA VAL A 44 1.39 -0.25 5.52
C VAL A 44 0.02 -0.16 6.20
N VAL A 45 -0.40 -1.22 6.89
CA VAL A 45 -1.66 -1.26 7.65
C VAL A 45 -1.62 -0.27 8.83
N ARG A 46 -0.46 -0.10 9.49
CA ARG A 46 -0.32 0.80 10.65
C ARG A 46 -0.36 2.28 10.29
N LYS A 47 0.11 2.66 9.10
CA LYS A 47 0.08 4.06 8.62
C LYS A 47 -1.35 4.56 8.31
N ASN A 48 -2.28 3.64 8.04
CA ASN A 48 -3.68 3.92 7.72
C ASN A 48 -4.65 3.86 8.92
N GLN A 49 -4.15 3.73 10.17
CA GLN A 49 -5.01 3.62 11.37
C GLN A 49 -5.64 4.94 11.87
N LYS A 50 -5.65 6.00 11.06
CA LYS A 50 -6.37 7.24 11.42
C LYS A 50 -7.88 7.15 11.23
N THR A 51 -8.38 6.18 10.51
CA THR A 51 -9.81 6.05 10.19
C THR A 51 -10.41 4.77 10.78
N LEU A 52 -11.73 4.74 10.96
CA LEU A 52 -12.47 3.56 11.42
C LEU A 52 -12.83 2.61 10.28
N VAL A 53 -12.51 2.96 9.04
CA VAL A 53 -12.66 2.11 7.86
C VAL A 53 -11.49 1.13 7.78
N HIS A 54 -11.79 -0.13 7.51
CA HIS A 54 -10.80 -1.19 7.32
C HIS A 54 -10.35 -1.19 5.85
N TRP A 55 -9.27 -0.47 5.57
CA TRP A 55 -8.72 -0.37 4.23
C TRP A 55 -8.00 -1.65 3.82
N THR A 56 -8.35 -2.15 2.65
CA THR A 56 -7.73 -3.31 2.03
C THR A 56 -6.66 -2.84 1.04
N PRO A 57 -5.45 -3.41 1.04
CA PRO A 57 -4.44 -3.11 0.03
C PRO A 57 -4.97 -3.36 -1.40
N ILE A 58 -4.56 -2.53 -2.37
CA ILE A 58 -4.97 -2.63 -3.78
C ILE A 58 -4.73 -4.05 -4.31
N SER A 59 -3.57 -4.64 -4.01
CA SER A 59 -3.18 -5.99 -4.46
C SER A 59 -4.09 -7.11 -3.96
N LEU A 60 -4.77 -6.92 -2.84
CA LEU A 60 -5.63 -7.93 -2.20
C LEU A 60 -7.12 -7.71 -2.48
N ALA A 61 -7.50 -6.53 -2.98
CA ALA A 61 -8.89 -6.10 -3.09
C ALA A 61 -9.75 -7.02 -3.96
N SER A 62 -9.29 -7.35 -5.16
CA SER A 62 -10.04 -8.21 -6.09
C SER A 62 -10.23 -9.62 -5.52
N ALA A 63 -9.18 -10.22 -4.94
CA ALA A 63 -9.28 -11.53 -4.33
C ALA A 63 -10.23 -11.54 -3.12
N ALA A 64 -10.19 -10.48 -2.29
CA ALA A 64 -11.09 -10.33 -1.16
C ALA A 64 -12.55 -10.18 -1.60
N ALA A 65 -12.81 -9.35 -2.63
CA ALA A 65 -14.13 -9.12 -3.18
C ALA A 65 -14.74 -10.38 -3.80
N LEU A 66 -13.95 -11.13 -4.57
CA LEU A 66 -14.40 -12.39 -5.18
C LEU A 66 -14.74 -13.45 -4.13
N ARG A 67 -13.90 -13.62 -3.09
CA ARG A 67 -14.16 -14.60 -2.01
C ARG A 67 -15.36 -14.25 -1.16
N SER A 68 -15.62 -12.97 -0.91
CA SER A 68 -16.70 -12.53 -0.05
C SER A 68 -17.98 -12.15 -0.80
N HIS A 69 -17.95 -12.14 -2.14
CA HIS A 69 -19.03 -11.66 -3.01
C HIS A 69 -19.47 -10.22 -2.72
N ARG A 70 -18.55 -9.42 -2.16
CA ARG A 70 -18.80 -8.03 -1.77
C ARG A 70 -18.30 -7.08 -2.85
N PRO A 71 -19.03 -5.98 -3.13
CA PRO A 71 -18.54 -4.93 -4.02
C PRO A 71 -17.33 -4.23 -3.39
N ILE A 72 -16.51 -3.62 -4.26
CA ILE A 72 -15.35 -2.84 -3.85
C ILE A 72 -15.74 -1.36 -3.82
N LEU A 73 -15.37 -0.66 -2.75
CA LEU A 73 -15.46 0.78 -2.66
C LEU A 73 -14.04 1.33 -2.76
N TYR A 74 -13.73 1.96 -3.90
CA TYR A 74 -12.49 2.69 -4.10
C TYR A 74 -12.70 4.15 -3.72
N GLU A 75 -11.86 4.67 -2.84
CA GLU A 75 -11.77 6.08 -2.50
C GLU A 75 -10.47 6.64 -3.08
N PHE A 76 -10.61 7.56 -4.03
CA PHE A 76 -9.50 8.24 -4.67
C PHE A 76 -9.31 9.62 -4.03
N SER A 77 -8.12 9.83 -3.49
CA SER A 77 -7.73 11.07 -2.80
C SER A 77 -6.32 11.52 -3.18
N ALA A 78 -5.94 12.70 -2.69
CA ALA A 78 -4.58 13.22 -2.76
C ALA A 78 -4.26 13.95 -1.45
N GLU A 79 -2.99 14.05 -1.07
CA GLU A 79 -2.60 14.71 0.19
C GLU A 79 -2.97 16.20 0.24
N TRP A 80 -2.92 16.88 -0.89
CA TRP A 80 -3.28 18.30 -1.02
C TRP A 80 -4.79 18.56 -1.08
N CYS A 81 -5.63 17.52 -1.12
CA CYS A 81 -7.06 17.63 -1.37
C CYS A 81 -7.84 17.97 -0.09
N GLY A 82 -8.21 19.24 0.09
CA GLY A 82 -8.99 19.69 1.23
C GLY A 82 -10.34 18.98 1.42
N PRO A 83 -11.18 18.80 0.36
CA PRO A 83 -12.42 18.04 0.46
C PRO A 83 -12.22 16.56 0.82
N CYS A 84 -11.07 15.95 0.50
CA CYS A 84 -10.74 14.57 0.90
C CYS A 84 -10.55 14.48 2.42
N HIS A 85 -9.86 15.43 3.02
CA HIS A 85 -9.71 15.51 4.48
C HIS A 85 -11.04 15.72 5.18
N LEU A 86 -11.99 16.45 4.55
CA LEU A 86 -13.33 16.62 5.10
C LEU A 86 -14.10 15.30 5.06
N LEU A 87 -14.07 14.58 3.92
CA LEU A 87 -14.64 13.26 3.77
C LEU A 87 -14.08 12.27 4.82
N GLU A 88 -12.77 12.28 5.04
CA GLU A 88 -12.12 11.43 6.06
C GLU A 88 -12.71 11.71 7.45
N ARG A 89 -12.76 12.98 7.87
CA ARG A 89 -13.25 13.35 9.20
C ARG A 89 -14.73 13.04 9.41
N GLU A 90 -15.57 13.34 8.42
CA GLU A 90 -17.03 13.29 8.57
C GLU A 90 -17.62 11.91 8.27
N VAL A 91 -16.90 11.07 7.51
CA VAL A 91 -17.38 9.77 7.07
C VAL A 91 -16.53 8.63 7.62
N PHE A 92 -15.21 8.64 7.37
CA PHE A 92 -14.37 7.51 7.70
C PHE A 92 -14.00 7.44 9.18
N MET A 93 -14.17 8.54 9.91
CA MET A 93 -14.08 8.60 11.37
C MET A 93 -15.45 8.51 12.06
N ASP A 94 -16.55 8.54 11.32
CA ASP A 94 -17.88 8.31 11.87
C ASP A 94 -18.15 6.82 12.08
N ARG A 95 -18.50 6.42 13.29
CA ARG A 95 -18.68 5.01 13.65
C ARG A 95 -19.77 4.31 12.83
N ALA A 96 -20.89 4.96 12.58
CA ALA A 96 -22.02 4.37 11.88
C ALA A 96 -21.71 4.18 10.39
N LEU A 97 -21.13 5.21 9.75
CA LEU A 97 -20.79 5.15 8.34
C LEU A 97 -19.59 4.21 8.08
N ALA A 98 -18.56 4.26 8.92
CA ALA A 98 -17.44 3.33 8.83
C ALA A 98 -17.89 1.87 9.02
N ALA A 99 -18.75 1.59 10.00
CA ALA A 99 -19.32 0.26 10.19
C ALA A 99 -20.14 -0.20 8.97
N LYS A 100 -20.93 0.71 8.36
CA LYS A 100 -21.70 0.42 7.15
C LYS A 100 -20.77 0.10 5.97
N ILE A 101 -19.70 0.89 5.78
CA ILE A 101 -18.68 0.65 4.75
C ILE A 101 -18.01 -0.71 4.99
N ASN A 102 -17.52 -0.96 6.20
CA ASN A 102 -16.82 -2.19 6.56
C ASN A 102 -17.67 -3.46 6.37
N ASN A 103 -18.96 -3.36 6.60
CA ASN A 103 -19.86 -4.50 6.46
C ASN A 103 -20.26 -4.78 5.00
N ARG A 104 -20.40 -3.74 4.18
CA ARG A 104 -20.95 -3.86 2.82
C ARG A 104 -19.90 -3.95 1.73
N TYR A 105 -18.74 -3.35 1.93
CA TYR A 105 -17.73 -3.16 0.89
C TYR A 105 -16.39 -3.75 1.29
N ILE A 106 -15.59 -4.10 0.30
CA ILE A 106 -14.14 -4.16 0.42
C ILE A 106 -13.64 -2.75 0.15
N ALA A 107 -13.25 -2.02 1.19
CA ALA A 107 -12.82 -0.64 1.06
C ALA A 107 -11.35 -0.57 0.66
N VAL A 108 -11.05 0.26 -0.34
CA VAL A 108 -9.69 0.47 -0.88
C VAL A 108 -9.43 1.97 -0.98
N GLN A 109 -8.36 2.42 -0.34
CA GLN A 109 -7.90 3.80 -0.48
C GLN A 109 -6.83 3.86 -1.58
N VAL A 110 -7.02 4.79 -2.52
CA VAL A 110 -6.12 5.03 -3.67
C VAL A 110 -5.65 6.47 -3.59
N VAL A 111 -4.41 6.67 -3.15
CA VAL A 111 -3.84 8.00 -2.93
C VAL A 111 -2.99 8.38 -4.14
N ASP A 112 -3.41 9.44 -4.85
CA ASP A 112 -2.63 10.06 -5.90
C ASP A 112 -1.43 10.80 -5.30
N ARG A 113 -0.24 10.50 -5.81
CA ARG A 113 1.02 11.11 -5.40
C ARG A 113 1.76 11.78 -6.56
N GLN A 114 1.06 11.98 -7.68
CA GLN A 114 1.63 12.61 -8.86
C GLN A 114 2.23 13.97 -8.56
N ARG A 115 1.62 14.72 -7.64
CA ARG A 115 2.07 16.06 -7.27
C ARG A 115 3.27 16.05 -6.32
N GLU A 116 3.30 15.09 -5.37
CA GLU A 116 4.33 14.96 -4.36
C GLU A 116 5.60 14.28 -4.90
N ASP A 117 5.41 13.19 -5.63
CA ASP A 117 6.50 12.31 -6.06
C ASP A 117 6.79 12.40 -7.57
N GLY A 118 6.00 13.18 -8.33
CA GLY A 118 6.11 13.30 -9.79
C GLY A 118 5.51 12.11 -10.55
N HIS A 119 5.08 11.06 -9.86
CA HIS A 119 4.46 9.87 -10.45
C HIS A 119 3.64 9.11 -9.41
N ASN A 120 2.73 8.28 -9.89
CA ASN A 120 2.01 7.31 -9.08
C ASN A 120 2.67 5.93 -9.17
N GLU A 121 2.47 5.10 -8.15
CA GLU A 121 2.74 3.68 -8.29
C GLU A 121 1.89 3.07 -9.41
N PRO A 122 2.39 2.06 -10.16
CA PRO A 122 1.68 1.49 -11.31
C PRO A 122 0.25 1.05 -11.01
N ALA A 123 0.03 0.42 -9.84
CA ALA A 123 -1.30 -0.05 -9.44
C ALA A 123 -2.28 1.11 -9.14
N VAL A 124 -1.78 2.23 -8.62
CA VAL A 124 -2.55 3.46 -8.38
C VAL A 124 -2.92 4.10 -9.71
N GLN A 125 -1.95 4.27 -10.61
CA GLN A 125 -2.17 4.86 -11.93
C GLN A 125 -3.16 4.02 -12.75
N GLU A 126 -3.01 2.70 -12.74
CA GLU A 126 -3.94 1.79 -13.42
C GLU A 126 -5.39 1.99 -12.97
N LEU A 127 -5.63 2.16 -11.66
CA LEU A 127 -6.98 2.38 -11.14
C LEU A 127 -7.53 3.77 -11.52
N ILE A 128 -6.67 4.81 -11.47
CA ILE A 128 -7.03 6.16 -11.91
C ILE A 128 -7.48 6.16 -13.36
N ASP A 129 -6.71 5.51 -14.24
CA ASP A 129 -7.01 5.41 -15.66
C ASP A 129 -8.25 4.55 -15.92
N ARG A 130 -8.34 3.37 -15.28
CA ARG A 130 -9.46 2.43 -15.43
C ARG A 130 -10.80 3.07 -15.10
N TYR A 131 -10.85 3.86 -14.03
CA TYR A 131 -12.08 4.51 -13.60
C TYR A 131 -12.19 5.96 -14.07
N ASN A 132 -11.27 6.43 -14.94
CA ASN A 132 -11.23 7.80 -15.48
C ASN A 132 -11.37 8.85 -14.37
N VAL A 133 -10.49 8.77 -13.36
CA VAL A 133 -10.49 9.69 -12.22
C VAL A 133 -9.68 10.93 -12.59
N ASN A 134 -10.35 12.09 -12.58
CA ASN A 134 -9.74 13.38 -12.96
C ASN A 134 -9.96 14.48 -11.91
N ALA A 135 -10.56 14.14 -10.79
CA ALA A 135 -10.78 15.05 -9.66
C ALA A 135 -10.86 14.28 -8.33
N PHE A 136 -10.58 14.96 -7.21
CA PHE A 136 -10.58 14.39 -5.86
C PHE A 136 -11.49 15.15 -4.91
N PRO A 137 -12.13 14.46 -3.94
CA PRO A 137 -12.23 13.02 -3.87
C PRO A 137 -13.10 12.45 -4.99
N THR A 138 -12.81 11.25 -5.43
CA THR A 138 -13.74 10.45 -6.24
C THR A 138 -13.96 9.12 -5.54
N VAL A 139 -15.21 8.70 -5.43
CA VAL A 139 -15.56 7.39 -4.89
C VAL A 139 -16.20 6.56 -5.98
N VAL A 140 -15.65 5.36 -6.21
CA VAL A 140 -16.18 4.39 -7.18
C VAL A 140 -16.63 3.15 -6.44
N ILE A 141 -17.87 2.72 -6.68
CA ILE A 141 -18.35 1.42 -6.26
C ILE A 141 -18.27 0.49 -7.46
N ALA A 142 -17.47 -0.56 -7.35
CA ALA A 142 -17.31 -1.58 -8.37
C ALA A 142 -17.86 -2.92 -7.92
N ALA A 143 -18.33 -3.73 -8.85
CA ALA A 143 -18.67 -5.12 -8.58
C ALA A 143 -17.40 -5.92 -8.17
N SER A 144 -17.58 -7.13 -7.65
CA SER A 144 -16.47 -8.01 -7.27
C SER A 144 -15.55 -8.38 -8.46
N ASP A 145 -16.03 -8.26 -9.70
CA ASP A 145 -15.26 -8.44 -10.93
C ASP A 145 -14.56 -7.14 -11.41
N GLY A 146 -14.67 -6.05 -10.64
CA GLY A 146 -14.06 -4.75 -10.94
C GLY A 146 -14.85 -3.85 -11.89
N LYS A 147 -16.03 -4.26 -12.37
CA LYS A 147 -16.88 -3.39 -13.21
C LYS A 147 -17.49 -2.28 -12.38
N PRO A 148 -17.38 -1.00 -12.82
CA PRO A 148 -17.98 0.11 -12.09
C PRO A 148 -19.50 -0.01 -12.07
N ARG A 149 -20.10 0.22 -10.89
CA ARG A 149 -21.55 0.27 -10.68
C ARG A 149 -22.05 1.68 -10.44
N ASP A 150 -21.28 2.47 -9.69
CA ASP A 150 -21.61 3.87 -9.41
C ASP A 150 -20.31 4.66 -9.17
N LYS A 151 -20.37 5.98 -9.45
CA LYS A 151 -19.25 6.91 -9.27
C LYS A 151 -19.75 8.24 -8.74
N GLY A 152 -19.17 8.68 -7.64
CA GLY A 152 -19.36 10.02 -7.07
C GLY A 152 -18.08 10.83 -7.17
N VAL A 153 -18.19 12.07 -7.65
CA VAL A 153 -17.06 13.01 -7.74
C VAL A 153 -17.29 14.18 -6.81
N GLY A 154 -16.28 14.54 -6.02
CA GLY A 154 -16.37 15.58 -5.00
C GLY A 154 -17.00 15.07 -3.70
N TYR A 155 -17.08 15.96 -2.72
CA TYR A 155 -17.69 15.67 -1.43
C TYR A 155 -18.74 16.76 -1.10
N GLY A 156 -20.00 16.38 -1.05
CA GLY A 156 -21.14 17.25 -0.77
C GLY A 156 -21.74 17.07 0.64
N GLY A 157 -20.95 16.47 1.55
CA GLY A 157 -21.36 16.27 2.94
C GLY A 157 -21.77 14.84 3.26
N ARG A 158 -21.86 14.57 4.56
CA ARG A 158 -22.12 13.27 5.17
C ARG A 158 -23.38 12.58 4.64
N ASP A 159 -24.50 13.33 4.57
CA ASP A 159 -25.79 12.75 4.17
C ASP A 159 -25.80 12.35 2.70
N GLN A 160 -25.19 13.17 1.84
CA GLN A 160 -25.05 12.83 0.43
C GLN A 160 -24.18 11.59 0.24
N PHE A 161 -23.09 11.45 0.99
CA PHE A 161 -22.26 10.26 0.95
C PHE A 161 -23.01 9.02 1.46
N ALA A 162 -23.77 9.16 2.56
CA ALA A 162 -24.59 8.08 3.09
C ALA A 162 -25.61 7.58 2.06
N ALA A 163 -26.31 8.51 1.39
CA ALA A 163 -27.24 8.20 0.31
C ALA A 163 -26.54 7.53 -0.89
N PHE A 164 -25.31 7.97 -1.23
CA PHE A 164 -24.52 7.38 -2.31
C PHE A 164 -24.21 5.90 -2.03
N ILE A 165 -23.67 5.57 -0.86
CA ILE A 165 -23.33 4.18 -0.52
C ILE A 165 -24.56 3.28 -0.32
N ASP A 166 -25.77 3.84 -0.14
CA ASP A 166 -27.01 3.09 0.00
C ASP A 166 -27.67 2.74 -1.34
N ARG A 167 -27.34 3.44 -2.42
CA ARG A 167 -27.92 3.20 -3.75
C ARG A 167 -27.50 1.87 -4.36
N VAL A 168 -26.26 1.44 -4.09
CA VAL A 168 -25.72 0.20 -4.66
C VAL A 168 -25.98 -0.96 -3.70
N ARG A 169 -26.84 -1.87 -4.11
CA ARG A 169 -27.15 -3.13 -3.42
C ARG A 169 -26.48 -4.31 -4.09
#